data_e86cb3029a3c9f1777f0c87028e1da5f
#
_entry.id   e86cb3029a3c9f1777f0c87028e1da5f
#
_cell.length_a   1.000
_cell.length_b   1.000
_cell.length_c   1.000
_cell.angle_alpha   90.00
_cell.angle_beta   90.00
_cell.angle_gamma   90.00
#
_symmetry.space_group_name_H-M   'P 1'
#
loop_
_entity.id
_entity.type
_entity.pdbx_description
1 polymer ?
#
loop_
_entity_poly.entity_id
_entity_poly.type
_entity_poly.pdbx_seq_one_letter_code
_entity_poly.pdbx_strand_id
1 'polypeptide(L)'
;MKVPILLPNIFDYPFTYESEKKVEVGQYVLVPFGKSNAIGVVWDQFQKSNIKKKFETKKIKKYLNIPKLSHNTIKFLNWFSDYNIVPKGMALKLHLLTNEAIEILDEKYYKKFDEKIRSKNYELSKEQENALKKIIKIENKFRVHVLQGTTGSGKTIVYFNAIKKKIELGFQSLILLPEIGLTNEFEKKFVDFFGFNPAIWHSSITKKNKKIIWSGLSANKIKVVIGARSALFLPFKNLGLITIDEEHDQSYKQDEGIIYNARDMAISRAKFENIPINLVSAVPSVETYNNITSNKYEHSRILERHNNANLPQHEIIDLKKYTLEKQKWISPKTFEKVKIHLNNGDQVLFFLNRRGFAPFALCKKCLNIFSCPNCSINLVYHKTKNILLCHYCGFKNSLIRKCKIVDNCELVFSGPGVEKIFEEVNKYFPSYKSLIFSSDTMNKK
;
A
#
# COMPACT_ATOMS: atom_id res chain seq x y z
N MET A 1 -11.54 -41.20 -4.02
CA MET A 1 -12.38 -40.29 -4.83
C MET A 1 -11.48 -39.26 -5.51
N LYS A 2 -11.83 -38.83 -6.75
CA LYS A 2 -11.07 -37.75 -7.44
C LYS A 2 -11.50 -36.39 -6.93
N VAL A 3 -10.54 -35.54 -6.67
CA VAL A 3 -10.76 -34.20 -6.12
C VAL A 3 -9.93 -33.13 -6.87
N PRO A 4 -10.49 -31.94 -7.13
CA PRO A 4 -9.76 -30.85 -7.76
C PRO A 4 -8.95 -30.09 -6.71
N ILE A 5 -7.64 -29.93 -6.93
CA ILE A 5 -6.73 -29.23 -6.03
C ILE A 5 -6.03 -28.12 -6.80
N LEU A 6 -6.28 -26.86 -6.40
CA LEU A 6 -5.57 -25.72 -6.94
C LEU A 6 -4.21 -25.59 -6.22
N LEU A 7 -3.14 -25.41 -7.00
CA LEU A 7 -1.77 -25.23 -6.51
C LEU A 7 -1.29 -23.79 -6.72
N PRO A 8 -0.42 -23.26 -5.85
CA PRO A 8 0.12 -21.90 -5.96
C PRO A 8 1.21 -21.81 -7.04
N ASN A 9 0.83 -21.92 -8.29
CA ASN A 9 1.72 -21.94 -9.45
C ASN A 9 1.17 -21.09 -10.61
N ILE A 10 1.74 -21.23 -11.80
CA ILE A 10 1.38 -20.46 -13.00
C ILE A 10 0.17 -21.02 -13.77
N PHE A 11 -0.44 -22.11 -13.30
CA PHE A 11 -1.57 -22.73 -14.01
C PHE A 11 -2.90 -22.11 -13.58
N ASP A 12 -3.81 -22.01 -14.54
CA ASP A 12 -5.12 -21.40 -14.36
C ASP A 12 -6.22 -22.41 -13.99
N TYR A 13 -5.83 -23.60 -13.56
CA TYR A 13 -6.78 -24.67 -13.29
C TYR A 13 -6.31 -25.55 -12.14
N PRO A 14 -7.26 -26.19 -11.39
CA PRO A 14 -6.93 -27.19 -10.39
C PRO A 14 -6.51 -28.51 -11.04
N PHE A 15 -5.58 -29.20 -10.39
CA PHE A 15 -5.14 -30.53 -10.76
C PHE A 15 -6.02 -31.58 -10.09
N THR A 16 -6.21 -32.74 -10.75
CA THR A 16 -6.96 -33.84 -10.21
C THR A 16 -6.05 -34.75 -9.39
N TYR A 17 -6.41 -34.97 -8.12
CA TYR A 17 -5.74 -35.91 -7.22
C TYR A 17 -6.73 -36.94 -6.68
N GLU A 18 -6.20 -38.07 -6.16
CA GLU A 18 -6.99 -39.07 -5.46
C GLU A 18 -6.98 -38.82 -3.96
N SER A 19 -8.15 -38.80 -3.36
CA SER A 19 -8.35 -38.71 -1.92
C SER A 19 -8.92 -40.03 -1.37
N GLU A 20 -8.32 -40.54 -0.28
CA GLU A 20 -8.80 -41.68 0.47
C GLU A 20 -9.91 -41.31 1.46
N LYS A 21 -10.01 -40.05 1.80
CA LYS A 21 -11.03 -39.50 2.71
C LYS A 21 -11.95 -38.52 1.98
N LYS A 22 -13.14 -38.36 2.52
CA LYS A 22 -14.01 -37.25 2.09
C LYS A 22 -13.35 -35.92 2.44
N VAL A 23 -13.17 -35.05 1.47
CA VAL A 23 -12.61 -33.71 1.64
C VAL A 23 -13.63 -32.66 1.25
N GLU A 24 -13.49 -31.50 1.87
CA GLU A 24 -14.36 -30.32 1.60
C GLU A 24 -13.61 -29.25 0.81
N VAL A 25 -14.36 -28.49 0.03
CA VAL A 25 -13.83 -27.32 -0.66
C VAL A 25 -13.23 -26.34 0.36
N GLY A 26 -12.06 -25.80 0.02
CA GLY A 26 -11.29 -24.94 0.90
C GLY A 26 -10.31 -25.65 1.82
N GLN A 27 -10.33 -26.98 1.92
CA GLN A 27 -9.41 -27.76 2.75
C GLN A 27 -7.99 -27.70 2.18
N TYR A 28 -7.01 -27.46 3.06
CA TYR A 28 -5.59 -27.45 2.68
C TYR A 28 -5.02 -28.87 2.72
N VAL A 29 -4.26 -29.21 1.70
CA VAL A 29 -3.65 -30.54 1.54
C VAL A 29 -2.21 -30.41 1.04
N LEU A 30 -1.37 -31.40 1.40
CA LEU A 30 -0.04 -31.57 0.84
C LEU A 30 -0.09 -32.63 -0.24
N VAL A 31 0.34 -32.29 -1.45
CA VAL A 31 0.30 -33.19 -2.62
C VAL A 31 1.65 -33.27 -3.32
N PRO A 32 1.97 -34.38 -3.98
CA PRO A 32 3.17 -34.49 -4.80
C PRO A 32 2.98 -33.67 -6.10
N PHE A 33 3.94 -32.78 -6.38
CA PHE A 33 3.96 -31.98 -7.60
C PHE A 33 5.38 -31.95 -8.19
N GLY A 34 5.53 -32.49 -9.40
CA GLY A 34 6.86 -32.72 -9.99
C GLY A 34 7.72 -33.63 -9.13
N LYS A 35 8.91 -33.18 -8.77
CA LYS A 35 9.87 -33.86 -7.88
C LYS A 35 9.72 -33.46 -6.41
N SER A 36 8.83 -32.51 -6.09
CA SER A 36 8.64 -31.97 -4.74
C SER A 36 7.20 -32.17 -4.25
N ASN A 37 6.90 -31.66 -3.06
CA ASN A 37 5.54 -31.55 -2.55
C ASN A 37 5.11 -30.08 -2.58
N ALA A 38 3.83 -29.85 -2.78
CA ALA A 38 3.23 -28.52 -2.74
C ALA A 38 1.99 -28.54 -1.83
N ILE A 39 1.74 -27.41 -1.16
CA ILE A 39 0.46 -27.18 -0.49
C ILE A 39 -0.52 -26.73 -1.56
N GLY A 40 -1.69 -27.36 -1.59
CA GLY A 40 -2.81 -26.96 -2.40
C GLY A 40 -4.08 -26.79 -1.58
N VAL A 41 -5.09 -26.28 -2.22
CA VAL A 41 -6.42 -26.10 -1.65
C VAL A 41 -7.42 -26.89 -2.51
N VAL A 42 -8.28 -27.66 -1.85
CA VAL A 42 -9.38 -28.34 -2.53
C VAL A 42 -10.30 -27.26 -3.12
N TRP A 43 -10.44 -27.27 -4.46
CA TRP A 43 -11.15 -26.23 -5.18
C TRP A 43 -12.59 -26.65 -5.51
N ASP A 44 -13.41 -25.70 -5.92
CA ASP A 44 -14.84 -25.88 -6.16
C ASP A 44 -15.17 -26.45 -7.55
N GLN A 45 -14.21 -26.44 -8.48
CA GLN A 45 -14.43 -26.88 -9.85
C GLN A 45 -13.28 -27.76 -10.35
N PHE A 46 -13.64 -28.78 -11.16
CA PHE A 46 -12.66 -29.50 -11.95
C PHE A 46 -12.29 -28.72 -13.20
N GLN A 47 -11.07 -28.96 -13.71
CA GLN A 47 -10.71 -28.48 -15.02
C GLN A 47 -11.70 -29.07 -16.07
N LYS A 48 -12.30 -28.23 -16.88
CA LYS A 48 -13.01 -28.67 -18.08
C LYS A 48 -11.97 -29.17 -19.09
N SER A 49 -11.66 -30.48 -19.08
CA SER A 49 -10.60 -31.02 -19.92
C SER A 49 -11.14 -31.48 -21.25
N ASN A 50 -10.67 -30.85 -22.32
CA ASN A 50 -10.70 -31.44 -23.68
C ASN A 50 -9.47 -32.35 -23.94
N ILE A 51 -8.68 -32.68 -22.89
CA ILE A 51 -7.42 -33.42 -23.05
C ILE A 51 -7.72 -34.93 -22.92
N LYS A 52 -7.62 -35.63 -24.04
CA LYS A 52 -7.76 -37.11 -24.12
C LYS A 52 -6.60 -37.89 -23.52
N LYS A 53 -5.55 -37.26 -22.94
CA LYS A 53 -4.44 -37.96 -22.32
C LYS A 53 -4.84 -38.43 -20.90
N LYS A 54 -4.88 -39.76 -20.66
CA LYS A 54 -4.97 -40.37 -19.33
C LYS A 54 -3.65 -40.14 -18.60
N PHE A 55 -3.62 -39.13 -17.70
CA PHE A 55 -2.54 -39.00 -16.73
C PHE A 55 -2.85 -39.88 -15.51
N GLU A 56 -1.83 -40.52 -14.98
CA GLU A 56 -1.93 -41.24 -13.72
C GLU A 56 -2.19 -40.23 -12.59
N THR A 57 -3.32 -40.40 -11.87
CA THR A 57 -3.69 -39.47 -10.79
C THR A 57 -2.87 -39.81 -9.56
N LYS A 58 -2.20 -38.84 -8.97
CA LYS A 58 -1.42 -38.98 -7.74
C LYS A 58 -2.32 -38.85 -6.51
N LYS A 59 -1.94 -39.52 -5.39
CA LYS A 59 -2.66 -39.46 -4.11
C LYS A 59 -2.26 -38.23 -3.30
N ILE A 60 -3.19 -37.71 -2.47
CA ILE A 60 -2.92 -36.73 -1.43
C ILE A 60 -2.00 -37.35 -0.39
N LYS A 61 -0.89 -36.66 -0.03
CA LYS A 61 0.07 -37.11 0.96
C LYS A 61 -0.35 -36.83 2.42
N LYS A 62 -0.84 -35.59 2.66
CA LYS A 62 -1.23 -35.18 4.02
C LYS A 62 -2.43 -34.23 3.94
N TYR A 63 -3.38 -34.39 4.81
CA TYR A 63 -4.47 -33.45 5.05
C TYR A 63 -4.03 -32.54 6.18
N LEU A 64 -4.01 -31.24 5.93
CA LEU A 64 -3.52 -30.26 6.91
C LEU A 64 -4.63 -29.90 7.89
N ASN A 65 -4.31 -29.92 9.19
CA ASN A 65 -5.24 -29.54 10.25
C ASN A 65 -5.26 -27.99 10.42
N ILE A 66 -5.83 -27.33 9.42
CA ILE A 66 -5.96 -25.88 9.35
C ILE A 66 -7.43 -25.59 9.03
N PRO A 67 -8.03 -24.52 9.58
CA PRO A 67 -9.35 -24.09 9.17
C PRO A 67 -9.43 -23.91 7.66
N LYS A 68 -10.46 -24.44 7.06
CA LYS A 68 -10.66 -24.39 5.61
C LYS A 68 -10.79 -22.94 5.13
N LEU A 69 -10.30 -22.68 3.93
CA LEU A 69 -10.48 -21.42 3.23
C LEU A 69 -11.97 -21.17 3.01
N SER A 70 -12.46 -19.98 3.35
CA SER A 70 -13.88 -19.68 3.22
C SER A 70 -14.32 -19.68 1.75
N HIS A 71 -15.57 -20.04 1.52
CA HIS A 71 -16.15 -20.00 0.18
C HIS A 71 -16.13 -18.57 -0.41
N ASN A 72 -16.31 -17.56 0.43
CA ASN A 72 -16.24 -16.16 0.02
C ASN A 72 -14.84 -15.76 -0.44
N THR A 73 -13.81 -16.21 0.27
CA THR A 73 -12.42 -15.99 -0.16
C THR A 73 -12.10 -16.72 -1.47
N ILE A 74 -12.61 -17.95 -1.67
CA ILE A 74 -12.46 -18.67 -2.95
C ILE A 74 -13.12 -17.89 -4.09
N LYS A 75 -14.35 -17.40 -3.90
CA LYS A 75 -15.03 -16.54 -4.87
C LYS A 75 -14.23 -15.27 -5.18
N PHE A 76 -13.68 -14.62 -4.14
CA PHE A 76 -12.83 -13.45 -4.32
C PHE A 76 -11.58 -13.77 -5.13
N LEU A 77 -10.87 -14.88 -4.83
CA LEU A 77 -9.66 -15.28 -5.55
C LEU A 77 -9.95 -15.64 -7.02
N ASN A 78 -11.07 -16.33 -7.30
CA ASN A 78 -11.52 -16.59 -8.67
C ASN A 78 -11.78 -15.27 -9.42
N TRP A 79 -12.57 -14.38 -8.83
CA TRP A 79 -12.86 -13.07 -9.42
C TRP A 79 -11.59 -12.23 -9.61
N PHE A 80 -10.68 -12.23 -8.63
CA PHE A 80 -9.40 -11.53 -8.71
C PHE A 80 -8.55 -12.02 -9.89
N SER A 81 -8.51 -13.35 -10.08
CA SER A 81 -7.83 -14.00 -11.20
C SER A 81 -8.40 -13.51 -12.54
N ASP A 82 -9.72 -13.59 -12.68
CA ASP A 82 -10.41 -13.22 -13.93
C ASP A 82 -10.29 -11.72 -14.23
N TYR A 83 -10.46 -10.85 -13.20
CA TYR A 83 -10.40 -9.39 -13.34
C TYR A 83 -9.01 -8.87 -13.69
N ASN A 84 -7.97 -9.42 -13.08
CA ASN A 84 -6.58 -8.99 -13.33
C ASN A 84 -5.89 -9.81 -14.43
N ILE A 85 -6.60 -10.75 -15.06
CA ILE A 85 -6.09 -11.62 -16.15
C ILE A 85 -4.82 -12.36 -15.69
N VAL A 86 -4.89 -12.96 -14.50
CA VAL A 86 -3.79 -13.74 -13.92
C VAL A 86 -4.23 -15.17 -13.63
N PRO A 87 -3.36 -16.18 -13.75
CA PRO A 87 -3.73 -17.56 -13.45
C PRO A 87 -4.23 -17.75 -12.01
N LYS A 88 -5.25 -18.59 -11.81
CA LYS A 88 -5.83 -18.89 -10.47
C LYS A 88 -4.79 -19.37 -9.47
N GLY A 89 -3.83 -20.17 -9.92
CA GLY A 89 -2.71 -20.61 -9.08
C GLY A 89 -1.83 -19.43 -8.61
N MET A 90 -1.66 -18.39 -9.40
CA MET A 90 -0.95 -17.17 -9.02
C MET A 90 -1.75 -16.36 -8.00
N ALA A 91 -3.08 -16.27 -8.16
CA ALA A 91 -3.94 -15.65 -7.14
C ALA A 91 -3.88 -16.41 -5.81
N LEU A 92 -3.92 -17.75 -5.85
CA LEU A 92 -3.73 -18.57 -4.65
C LEU A 92 -2.34 -18.40 -4.02
N LYS A 93 -1.30 -18.14 -4.81
CA LYS A 93 0.05 -17.88 -4.30
C LYS A 93 0.12 -16.60 -3.44
N LEU A 94 -0.69 -15.58 -3.72
CA LEU A 94 -0.78 -14.40 -2.86
C LEU A 94 -1.38 -14.72 -1.49
N HIS A 95 -2.24 -15.74 -1.43
CA HIS A 95 -2.87 -16.21 -0.19
C HIS A 95 -1.96 -17.15 0.63
N LEU A 96 -1.21 -18.02 -0.05
CA LEU A 96 -0.31 -18.99 0.58
C LEU A 96 1.10 -18.40 0.74
N LEU A 97 1.71 -18.59 1.90
CA LEU A 97 3.01 -17.99 2.24
C LEU A 97 4.21 -18.76 1.66
N THR A 98 4.11 -20.08 1.64
CA THR A 98 5.22 -20.98 1.28
C THR A 98 4.69 -22.31 0.80
N ASN A 99 5.57 -23.12 0.19
CA ASN A 99 5.26 -24.52 -0.12
C ASN A 99 5.43 -25.45 1.10
N GLU A 100 5.86 -24.92 2.24
CA GLU A 100 6.03 -25.69 3.49
C GLU A 100 4.67 -25.93 4.17
N ALA A 101 4.55 -27.04 4.90
CA ALA A 101 3.33 -27.33 5.66
C ALA A 101 3.06 -26.21 6.68
N ILE A 102 1.90 -25.59 6.55
CA ILE A 102 1.40 -24.61 7.50
C ILE A 102 0.58 -25.38 8.53
N GLU A 103 0.84 -25.14 9.81
CA GLU A 103 0.12 -25.74 10.93
C GLU A 103 -0.36 -24.63 11.86
N ILE A 104 -1.44 -24.90 12.61
CA ILE A 104 -1.83 -24.00 13.69
C ILE A 104 -0.78 -24.14 14.80
N LEU A 105 -0.27 -23.02 15.25
CA LEU A 105 0.75 -22.97 16.29
C LEU A 105 0.09 -22.98 17.69
N ASP A 106 0.89 -23.32 18.71
CA ASP A 106 0.47 -23.23 20.11
C ASP A 106 0.05 -21.82 20.52
N GLU A 107 -0.84 -21.71 21.48
CA GLU A 107 -1.37 -20.42 21.95
C GLU A 107 -0.29 -19.45 22.47
N LYS A 108 0.83 -19.97 22.98
CA LYS A 108 1.98 -19.16 23.43
C LYS A 108 2.51 -18.18 22.36
N TYR A 109 2.37 -18.54 21.06
CA TYR A 109 2.82 -17.68 19.94
C TYR A 109 1.90 -16.49 19.70
N TYR A 110 0.64 -16.54 20.20
CA TYR A 110 -0.34 -15.50 20.00
C TYR A 110 -0.49 -14.56 21.19
N LYS A 111 0.13 -14.87 22.36
CA LYS A 111 0.00 -14.09 23.61
C LYS A 111 0.26 -12.58 23.43
N LYS A 112 1.18 -12.20 22.56
CA LYS A 112 1.49 -10.78 22.29
C LYS A 112 0.37 -10.03 21.57
N PHE A 113 -0.56 -10.74 20.98
CA PHE A 113 -1.74 -10.22 20.27
C PHE A 113 -3.02 -10.39 21.09
N ASP A 114 -2.88 -10.73 22.38
CA ASP A 114 -4.01 -10.98 23.29
C ASP A 114 -4.85 -9.72 23.46
N GLU A 115 -6.14 -9.85 23.19
CA GLU A 115 -7.11 -8.77 23.01
C GLU A 115 -7.70 -8.22 24.31
N LYS A 116 -6.97 -8.23 25.42
CA LYS A 116 -7.44 -7.51 26.62
C LYS A 116 -7.47 -6.02 26.32
N ILE A 117 -8.57 -5.59 25.66
CA ILE A 117 -8.79 -4.19 25.29
C ILE A 117 -8.78 -3.34 26.55
N ARG A 118 -7.69 -2.65 26.79
CA ARG A 118 -7.56 -1.62 27.85
C ARG A 118 -7.65 -0.23 27.21
N SER A 119 -8.63 -0.04 26.30
CA SER A 119 -8.71 1.20 25.53
C SER A 119 -8.88 2.42 26.41
N LYS A 120 -8.10 3.46 26.12
CA LYS A 120 -8.40 4.80 26.60
C LYS A 120 -9.72 5.26 25.94
N ASN A 121 -10.64 5.77 26.73
CA ASN A 121 -11.82 6.43 26.20
C ASN A 121 -11.41 7.84 25.75
N TYR A 122 -11.48 8.08 24.45
CA TYR A 122 -11.32 9.41 23.87
C TYR A 122 -12.70 10.01 23.68
N GLU A 123 -12.87 11.25 24.14
CA GLU A 123 -14.07 12.01 23.81
C GLU A 123 -14.06 12.34 22.31
N LEU A 124 -15.12 11.94 21.63
CA LEU A 124 -15.30 12.22 20.21
C LEU A 124 -16.07 13.51 20.02
N SER A 125 -15.70 14.31 19.03
CA SER A 125 -16.52 15.44 18.58
C SER A 125 -17.83 14.94 17.96
N LYS A 126 -18.82 15.82 17.84
CA LYS A 126 -20.12 15.49 17.20
C LYS A 126 -19.93 14.96 15.77
N GLU A 127 -19.01 15.55 15.01
CA GLU A 127 -18.70 15.09 13.64
C GLU A 127 -18.10 13.68 13.66
N GLN A 128 -17.16 13.41 14.58
CA GLN A 128 -16.52 12.10 14.75
C GLN A 128 -17.55 11.04 15.21
N GLU A 129 -18.43 11.35 16.15
CA GLU A 129 -19.50 10.44 16.57
C GLU A 129 -20.45 10.10 15.43
N ASN A 130 -20.86 11.10 14.64
CA ASN A 130 -21.75 10.89 13.50
C ASN A 130 -21.09 10.03 12.43
N ALA A 131 -19.79 10.24 12.17
CA ALA A 131 -19.02 9.40 11.26
C ALA A 131 -18.92 7.97 11.79
N LEU A 132 -18.62 7.80 13.08
CA LEU A 132 -18.53 6.49 13.72
C LEU A 132 -19.87 5.74 13.62
N LYS A 133 -21.00 6.39 13.92
CA LYS A 133 -22.35 5.81 13.80
C LYS A 133 -22.62 5.28 12.39
N LYS A 134 -22.20 6.01 11.35
CA LYS A 134 -22.33 5.56 9.96
C LYS A 134 -21.47 4.34 9.66
N ILE A 135 -20.22 4.30 10.13
CA ILE A 135 -19.29 3.17 9.90
C ILE A 135 -19.79 1.90 10.61
N ILE A 136 -20.34 2.04 11.83
CA ILE A 136 -20.76 0.91 12.69
C ILE A 136 -22.15 0.40 12.34
N LYS A 137 -22.97 1.16 11.56
CA LYS A 137 -24.36 0.74 11.27
C LYS A 137 -24.48 -0.77 11.25
N ILE A 138 -25.38 -1.27 12.10
CA ILE A 138 -25.44 -2.60 12.70
C ILE A 138 -25.51 -3.76 11.69
N GLU A 139 -25.90 -3.48 10.47
CA GLU A 139 -25.98 -4.51 9.45
C GLU A 139 -24.58 -4.86 8.91
N ASN A 140 -24.15 -6.08 9.18
CA ASN A 140 -22.98 -6.68 8.54
C ASN A 140 -23.26 -6.92 7.05
N LYS A 141 -23.54 -5.85 6.30
CA LYS A 141 -23.75 -5.88 4.86
C LYS A 141 -22.68 -5.06 4.18
N PHE A 142 -22.36 -5.48 2.96
CA PHE A 142 -21.41 -4.73 2.14
C PHE A 142 -21.87 -3.30 1.91
N ARG A 143 -20.99 -2.38 2.21
CA ARG A 143 -21.09 -0.96 1.85
C ARG A 143 -19.71 -0.32 1.93
N VAL A 144 -19.54 0.71 1.13
CA VAL A 144 -18.34 1.53 1.13
C VAL A 144 -18.65 2.85 1.81
N HIS A 145 -17.94 3.14 2.89
CA HIS A 145 -18.03 4.41 3.59
C HIS A 145 -16.73 5.19 3.38
N VAL A 146 -16.81 6.47 3.06
CA VAL A 146 -15.66 7.37 2.92
C VAL A 146 -15.62 8.31 4.11
N LEU A 147 -14.53 8.22 4.88
CA LEU A 147 -14.23 9.13 5.98
C LEU A 147 -13.25 10.19 5.50
N GLN A 148 -13.75 11.35 5.12
CA GLN A 148 -12.95 12.49 4.72
C GLN A 148 -12.72 13.42 5.92
N GLY A 149 -11.48 13.89 6.09
CA GLY A 149 -11.18 14.89 7.11
C GLY A 149 -9.77 15.45 6.94
N THR A 150 -9.58 16.70 7.34
CA THR A 150 -8.27 17.35 7.27
C THR A 150 -7.21 16.58 8.07
N THR A 151 -5.95 16.79 7.78
CA THR A 151 -4.86 16.25 8.60
C THR A 151 -4.98 16.77 10.03
N GLY A 152 -4.94 15.88 11.03
CA GLY A 152 -5.16 16.25 12.43
C GLY A 152 -6.62 16.35 12.88
N SER A 153 -7.61 15.96 12.04
CA SER A 153 -9.04 15.92 12.43
C SER A 153 -9.42 14.69 13.25
N GLY A 154 -8.48 13.80 13.57
CA GLY A 154 -8.75 12.61 14.38
C GLY A 154 -9.42 11.45 13.64
N LYS A 155 -9.32 11.37 12.30
CA LYS A 155 -9.83 10.24 11.49
C LYS A 155 -9.44 8.88 12.06
N THR A 156 -8.19 8.75 12.49
CA THR A 156 -7.63 7.50 13.06
C THR A 156 -8.41 7.05 14.30
N ILE A 157 -8.76 7.96 15.20
CA ILE A 157 -9.54 7.65 16.41
C ILE A 157 -10.92 7.15 16.03
N VAL A 158 -11.56 7.72 15.01
CA VAL A 158 -12.89 7.29 14.55
C VAL A 158 -12.87 5.85 14.07
N TYR A 159 -11.96 5.49 13.18
CA TYR A 159 -11.93 4.11 12.68
C TYR A 159 -11.35 3.13 13.71
N PHE A 160 -10.51 3.55 14.65
CA PHE A 160 -10.10 2.71 15.78
C PHE A 160 -11.30 2.34 16.66
N ASN A 161 -12.20 3.29 16.93
CA ASN A 161 -13.45 2.99 17.63
C ASN A 161 -14.36 2.03 16.85
N ALA A 162 -14.41 2.15 15.52
CA ALA A 162 -15.15 1.21 14.69
C ALA A 162 -14.54 -0.21 14.75
N ILE A 163 -13.21 -0.33 14.71
CA ILE A 163 -12.48 -1.59 14.86
C ILE A 163 -12.72 -2.19 16.24
N LYS A 164 -12.65 -1.37 17.32
CA LYS A 164 -12.94 -1.80 18.69
C LYS A 164 -14.31 -2.48 18.76
N LYS A 165 -15.35 -1.86 18.21
CA LYS A 165 -16.70 -2.45 18.17
C LYS A 165 -16.74 -3.78 17.41
N LYS A 166 -15.97 -3.93 16.33
CA LYS A 166 -15.90 -5.20 15.60
C LYS A 166 -15.17 -6.29 16.38
N ILE A 167 -14.11 -5.94 17.11
CA ILE A 167 -13.40 -6.90 17.98
C ILE A 167 -14.31 -7.36 19.12
N GLU A 168 -15.04 -6.46 19.77
CA GLU A 168 -16.00 -6.76 20.83
C GLU A 168 -17.08 -7.75 20.36
N LEU A 169 -17.44 -7.72 19.07
CA LEU A 169 -18.35 -8.67 18.43
C LEU A 169 -17.66 -9.96 17.95
N GLY A 170 -16.36 -10.15 18.23
CA GLY A 170 -15.59 -11.33 17.85
C GLY A 170 -15.04 -11.33 16.42
N PHE A 171 -15.22 -10.24 15.65
CA PHE A 171 -14.73 -10.12 14.29
C PHE A 171 -13.25 -9.73 14.24
N GLN A 172 -12.64 -10.00 13.08
CA GLN A 172 -11.30 -9.55 12.71
C GLN A 172 -11.38 -8.29 11.86
N SER A 173 -10.35 -7.45 11.94
CA SER A 173 -10.24 -6.21 11.16
C SER A 173 -8.91 -6.12 10.43
N LEU A 174 -8.96 -5.61 9.21
CA LEU A 174 -7.80 -5.31 8.39
C LEU A 174 -7.66 -3.80 8.22
N ILE A 175 -6.50 -3.26 8.56
CA ILE A 175 -6.09 -1.89 8.24
C ILE A 175 -5.02 -1.96 7.15
N LEU A 176 -5.31 -1.38 6.00
CA LEU A 176 -4.32 -1.18 4.95
C LEU A 176 -3.75 0.23 5.08
N LEU A 177 -2.41 0.30 5.09
CA LEU A 177 -1.65 1.55 5.06
C LEU A 177 -0.74 1.57 3.83
N PRO A 178 -0.42 2.76 3.29
CA PRO A 178 0.73 2.92 2.41
C PRO A 178 2.00 2.38 3.08
N GLU A 179 2.95 1.85 2.32
CA GLU A 179 4.20 1.29 2.90
C GLU A 179 4.92 2.31 3.81
N ILE A 180 4.91 3.58 3.44
CA ILE A 180 5.45 4.68 4.24
C ILE A 180 4.64 4.96 5.52
N GLY A 181 3.40 4.53 5.58
CA GLY A 181 2.50 4.68 6.75
C GLY A 181 2.70 3.61 7.81
N LEU A 182 3.42 2.52 7.49
CA LEU A 182 3.75 1.43 8.43
C LEU A 182 4.93 1.85 9.34
N THR A 183 4.73 2.89 10.12
CA THR A 183 5.74 3.46 11.01
C THR A 183 5.58 2.96 12.44
N ASN A 184 6.69 2.99 13.19
CA ASN A 184 6.66 2.71 14.64
C ASN A 184 5.72 3.68 15.39
N GLU A 185 5.54 4.89 14.87
CA GLU A 185 4.62 5.87 15.44
C GLU A 185 3.15 5.43 15.30
N PHE A 186 2.76 4.89 14.14
CA PHE A 186 1.42 4.37 13.94
C PHE A 186 1.15 3.15 14.83
N GLU A 187 2.11 2.23 14.92
CA GLU A 187 2.03 1.07 15.82
C GLU A 187 1.88 1.51 17.28
N LYS A 188 2.67 2.50 17.72
CA LYS A 188 2.54 3.07 19.05
C LYS A 188 1.16 3.68 19.30
N LYS A 189 0.63 4.48 18.37
CA LYS A 189 -0.74 5.02 18.45
C LYS A 189 -1.79 3.91 18.58
N PHE A 190 -1.61 2.80 17.86
CA PHE A 190 -2.49 1.65 17.97
C PHE A 190 -2.41 1.01 19.37
N VAL A 191 -1.20 0.73 19.87
CA VAL A 191 -0.99 0.14 21.19
C VAL A 191 -1.51 1.04 22.30
N ASP A 192 -1.29 2.35 22.19
CA ASP A 192 -1.79 3.35 23.16
C ASP A 192 -3.33 3.38 23.21
N PHE A 193 -3.99 3.12 22.06
CA PHE A 193 -5.45 3.08 21.98
C PHE A 193 -6.04 1.75 22.46
N PHE A 194 -5.51 0.63 21.97
CA PHE A 194 -6.11 -0.70 22.19
C PHE A 194 -5.55 -1.44 23.41
N GLY A 195 -4.32 -1.15 23.83
CA GLY A 195 -3.62 -1.83 24.92
C GLY A 195 -2.99 -3.18 24.56
N PHE A 196 -3.00 -3.56 23.26
CA PHE A 196 -2.36 -4.78 22.76
C PHE A 196 -1.65 -4.50 21.42
N ASN A 197 -0.75 -5.40 21.01
CA ASN A 197 0.01 -5.25 19.76
C ASN A 197 -0.80 -5.71 18.55
N PRO A 198 -0.86 -4.95 17.45
CA PRO A 198 -1.41 -5.42 16.19
C PRO A 198 -0.47 -6.42 15.52
N ALA A 199 -1.00 -7.23 14.61
CA ALA A 199 -0.15 -7.99 13.71
C ALA A 199 0.28 -7.11 12.53
N ILE A 200 1.58 -6.87 12.39
CA ILE A 200 2.14 -6.05 11.31
C ILE A 200 2.50 -6.95 10.13
N TRP A 201 2.02 -6.59 8.92
CA TRP A 201 2.23 -7.38 7.70
C TRP A 201 2.81 -6.55 6.55
N HIS A 202 4.06 -6.83 6.19
CA HIS A 202 4.75 -6.25 5.04
C HIS A 202 5.80 -7.22 4.47
N SER A 203 6.44 -6.85 3.36
CA SER A 203 7.40 -7.70 2.65
C SER A 203 8.59 -8.13 3.52
N SER A 204 9.10 -7.24 4.38
CA SER A 204 10.34 -7.41 5.15
C SER A 204 10.18 -8.18 6.47
N ILE A 205 8.98 -8.61 6.87
CA ILE A 205 8.82 -9.39 8.10
C ILE A 205 9.39 -10.81 7.92
N THR A 206 9.94 -11.36 9.01
CA THR A 206 10.59 -12.68 8.99
C THR A 206 9.60 -13.80 8.62
N LYS A 207 10.10 -14.88 8.01
CA LYS A 207 9.29 -16.06 7.68
C LYS A 207 8.55 -16.61 8.90
N LYS A 208 9.20 -16.61 10.08
CA LYS A 208 8.60 -17.03 11.35
C LYS A 208 7.38 -16.18 11.71
N ASN A 209 7.50 -14.85 11.66
CA ASN A 209 6.38 -13.95 11.96
C ASN A 209 5.25 -14.08 10.93
N LYS A 210 5.57 -14.24 9.63
CA LYS A 210 4.56 -14.54 8.60
C LYS A 210 3.73 -15.77 8.96
N LYS A 211 4.40 -16.84 9.39
CA LYS A 211 3.75 -18.10 9.79
C LYS A 211 2.84 -17.91 11.01
N ILE A 212 3.31 -17.18 12.03
CA ILE A 212 2.52 -16.87 13.24
C ILE A 212 1.27 -16.06 12.88
N ILE A 213 1.43 -15.01 12.09
CA ILE A 213 0.30 -14.14 11.71
C ILE A 213 -0.71 -14.91 10.85
N TRP A 214 -0.24 -15.63 9.85
CA TRP A 214 -1.10 -16.40 8.96
C TRP A 214 -1.92 -17.45 9.72
N SER A 215 -1.27 -18.25 10.58
CA SER A 215 -1.94 -19.27 11.37
C SER A 215 -2.87 -18.67 12.43
N GLY A 216 -2.46 -17.57 13.07
CA GLY A 216 -3.29 -16.86 14.05
C GLY A 216 -4.56 -16.25 13.46
N LEU A 217 -4.49 -15.74 12.23
CA LEU A 217 -5.66 -15.23 11.51
C LEU A 217 -6.61 -16.36 11.12
N SER A 218 -6.09 -17.46 10.55
CA SER A 218 -6.90 -18.62 10.17
C SER A 218 -7.57 -19.27 11.38
N ALA A 219 -6.95 -19.21 12.56
CA ALA A 219 -7.49 -19.72 13.82
C ALA A 219 -8.37 -18.71 14.59
N ASN A 220 -8.56 -17.49 14.09
CA ASN A 220 -9.25 -16.37 14.78
C ASN A 220 -8.59 -15.94 16.11
N LYS A 221 -7.29 -16.21 16.28
CA LYS A 221 -6.49 -15.83 17.47
C LYS A 221 -5.86 -14.44 17.35
N ILE A 222 -5.80 -13.89 16.16
CA ILE A 222 -5.36 -12.50 15.89
C ILE A 222 -6.54 -11.72 15.35
N LYS A 223 -6.86 -10.59 15.97
CA LYS A 223 -8.04 -9.79 15.63
C LYS A 223 -7.75 -8.62 14.71
N VAL A 224 -6.57 -8.02 14.80
CA VAL A 224 -6.23 -6.87 13.97
C VAL A 224 -4.92 -7.09 13.24
N VAL A 225 -4.96 -6.85 11.93
CA VAL A 225 -3.79 -6.76 11.08
C VAL A 225 -3.67 -5.34 10.55
N ILE A 226 -2.46 -4.80 10.65
CA ILE A 226 -2.05 -3.58 9.97
C ILE A 226 -1.05 -4.00 8.90
N GLY A 227 -1.29 -3.65 7.66
CA GLY A 227 -0.39 -4.10 6.61
C GLY A 227 -0.43 -3.30 5.32
N ALA A 228 0.57 -3.59 4.47
CA ALA A 228 0.62 -3.13 3.10
C ALA A 228 -0.32 -3.98 2.20
N ARG A 229 -0.32 -3.69 0.92
CA ARG A 229 -1.14 -4.32 -0.15
C ARG A 229 -1.37 -5.82 0.00
N SER A 230 -0.30 -6.59 0.28
CA SER A 230 -0.36 -8.05 0.36
C SER A 230 -1.15 -8.58 1.56
N ALA A 231 -1.38 -7.77 2.60
CA ALA A 231 -2.22 -8.16 3.74
C ALA A 231 -3.67 -8.44 3.33
N LEU A 232 -4.08 -7.91 2.18
CA LEU A 232 -5.40 -8.14 1.61
C LEU A 232 -5.69 -9.63 1.35
N PHE A 233 -4.70 -10.45 1.10
CA PHE A 233 -4.88 -11.87 0.75
C PHE A 233 -4.78 -12.82 1.95
N LEU A 234 -4.60 -12.33 3.16
CA LEU A 234 -4.46 -13.14 4.36
C LEU A 234 -5.73 -13.95 4.69
N PRO A 235 -5.57 -15.12 5.38
CA PRO A 235 -6.64 -16.07 5.68
C PRO A 235 -7.48 -15.65 6.89
N PHE A 236 -8.20 -14.57 6.80
CA PHE A 236 -9.12 -14.18 7.86
C PHE A 236 -10.25 -15.22 8.00
N LYS A 237 -10.46 -15.71 9.21
CA LYS A 237 -11.56 -16.64 9.51
C LYS A 237 -12.89 -15.91 9.66
N ASN A 238 -12.86 -14.71 10.24
CA ASN A 238 -14.05 -13.94 10.58
C ASN A 238 -13.82 -12.44 10.36
N LEU A 239 -13.48 -12.06 9.11
CA LEU A 239 -13.26 -10.66 8.75
C LEU A 239 -14.58 -9.88 8.87
N GLY A 240 -14.56 -8.74 9.57
CA GLY A 240 -15.75 -7.92 9.81
C GLY A 240 -15.63 -6.45 9.39
N LEU A 241 -14.40 -5.99 9.13
CA LEU A 241 -14.14 -4.62 8.66
C LEU A 241 -12.81 -4.54 7.92
N ILE A 242 -12.81 -3.84 6.80
CA ILE A 242 -11.58 -3.39 6.13
C ILE A 242 -11.53 -1.88 6.23
N THR A 243 -10.39 -1.33 6.64
CA THR A 243 -10.11 0.10 6.60
C THR A 243 -8.90 0.35 5.73
N ILE A 244 -9.00 1.30 4.80
CA ILE A 244 -7.90 1.76 3.95
C ILE A 244 -7.61 3.19 4.33
N ASP A 245 -6.47 3.44 4.97
CA ASP A 245 -6.05 4.78 5.31
C ASP A 245 -5.25 5.39 4.16
N GLU A 246 -5.36 6.71 3.97
CA GLU A 246 -4.80 7.45 2.82
C GLU A 246 -5.14 6.76 1.48
N GLU A 247 -6.45 6.47 1.24
CA GLU A 247 -6.93 5.67 0.10
C GLU A 247 -6.50 6.20 -1.28
N HIS A 248 -6.15 7.47 -1.35
CA HIS A 248 -5.70 8.15 -2.56
C HIS A 248 -4.23 7.86 -2.90
N ASP A 249 -3.46 7.23 -1.99
CA ASP A 249 -2.04 7.01 -2.19
C ASP A 249 -1.78 6.03 -3.35
N GLN A 250 -0.89 6.44 -4.26
CA GLN A 250 -0.55 5.65 -5.44
C GLN A 250 0.18 4.35 -5.12
N SER A 251 0.77 4.22 -3.91
CA SER A 251 1.44 2.99 -3.49
C SER A 251 0.50 1.80 -3.32
N TYR A 252 -0.83 2.02 -3.31
CA TYR A 252 -1.81 0.92 -3.38
C TYR A 252 -1.82 0.21 -4.73
N LYS A 253 -1.31 0.83 -5.79
CA LYS A 253 -1.10 0.17 -7.07
C LYS A 253 0.21 -0.63 -7.03
N GLN A 254 0.13 -1.91 -7.32
CA GLN A 254 1.29 -2.78 -7.50
C GLN A 254 1.64 -2.83 -8.98
N ASP A 255 2.89 -2.44 -9.32
CA ASP A 255 3.38 -2.38 -10.71
C ASP A 255 4.36 -3.52 -11.05
N GLU A 256 4.73 -4.36 -10.07
CA GLU A 256 5.63 -5.50 -10.26
C GLU A 256 4.94 -6.84 -9.98
N GLY A 257 5.26 -7.86 -10.76
CA GLY A 257 4.68 -9.18 -10.63
C GLY A 257 3.21 -9.22 -11.04
N ILE A 258 2.30 -9.49 -10.12
CA ILE A 258 0.86 -9.40 -10.37
C ILE A 258 0.43 -7.94 -10.21
N ILE A 259 -0.03 -7.34 -11.30
CA ILE A 259 -0.46 -5.94 -11.33
C ILE A 259 -1.90 -5.84 -10.81
N TYR A 260 -2.12 -5.05 -9.75
CA TYR A 260 -3.45 -4.78 -9.19
C TYR A 260 -3.45 -3.50 -8.35
N ASN A 261 -4.63 -2.92 -8.14
CA ASN A 261 -4.84 -1.84 -7.17
C ASN A 261 -5.44 -2.41 -5.89
N ALA A 262 -4.70 -2.34 -4.77
CA ALA A 262 -5.15 -2.94 -3.51
C ALA A 262 -6.42 -2.29 -2.94
N ARG A 263 -6.65 -0.98 -3.17
CA ARG A 263 -7.88 -0.29 -2.78
C ARG A 263 -9.09 -0.94 -3.47
N ASP A 264 -9.04 -1.09 -4.78
CA ASP A 264 -10.16 -1.61 -5.57
C ASP A 264 -10.39 -3.10 -5.29
N MET A 265 -9.30 -3.85 -5.09
CA MET A 265 -9.40 -5.26 -4.68
C MET A 265 -9.96 -5.42 -3.26
N ALA A 266 -9.67 -4.48 -2.34
CA ALA A 266 -10.22 -4.50 -0.99
C ALA A 266 -11.73 -4.22 -0.98
N ILE A 267 -12.20 -3.30 -1.83
CA ILE A 267 -13.63 -3.05 -2.02
C ILE A 267 -14.32 -4.34 -2.53
N SER A 268 -13.71 -4.98 -3.52
CA SER A 268 -14.24 -6.24 -4.07
C SER A 268 -14.21 -7.36 -3.03
N ARG A 269 -13.12 -7.52 -2.24
CA ARG A 269 -13.07 -8.48 -1.15
C ARG A 269 -14.17 -8.23 -0.11
N ALA A 270 -14.35 -6.98 0.31
CA ALA A 270 -15.42 -6.60 1.24
C ALA A 270 -16.81 -6.99 0.71
N LYS A 271 -17.04 -6.83 -0.60
CA LYS A 271 -18.27 -7.27 -1.27
C LYS A 271 -18.47 -8.77 -1.21
N PHE A 272 -17.44 -9.56 -1.51
CA PHE A 272 -17.52 -11.02 -1.43
C PHE A 272 -17.71 -11.54 0.00
N GLU A 273 -17.04 -10.91 0.98
CA GLU A 273 -17.19 -11.24 2.41
C GLU A 273 -18.51 -10.66 2.99
N ASN A 274 -19.22 -9.83 2.24
CA ASN A 274 -20.44 -9.12 2.64
C ASN A 274 -20.26 -8.27 3.92
N ILE A 275 -19.16 -7.51 3.99
CA ILE A 275 -18.75 -6.69 5.12
C ILE A 275 -18.57 -5.21 4.74
N PRO A 276 -18.66 -4.28 5.69
CA PRO A 276 -18.35 -2.88 5.43
C PRO A 276 -16.85 -2.67 5.16
N ILE A 277 -16.57 -1.66 4.33
CA ILE A 277 -15.23 -1.13 4.11
C ILE A 277 -15.23 0.38 4.31
N ASN A 278 -14.18 0.88 4.97
CA ASN A 278 -13.99 2.30 5.25
C ASN A 278 -12.76 2.81 4.48
N LEU A 279 -12.98 3.78 3.60
CA LEU A 279 -11.94 4.51 2.87
C LEU A 279 -11.66 5.81 3.61
N VAL A 280 -10.44 6.03 4.03
CA VAL A 280 -10.05 7.19 4.85
C VAL A 280 -9.09 8.07 4.06
N SER A 281 -9.35 9.36 3.99
CA SER A 281 -8.48 10.30 3.28
C SER A 281 -8.69 11.74 3.73
N ALA A 282 -7.65 12.56 3.60
CA ALA A 282 -7.80 14.00 3.66
C ALA A 282 -8.35 14.55 2.34
N VAL A 283 -7.89 13.98 1.22
CA VAL A 283 -8.30 14.36 -0.14
C VAL A 283 -8.63 13.07 -0.89
N PRO A 284 -9.89 12.67 -0.98
CA PRO A 284 -10.29 11.46 -1.70
C PRO A 284 -9.80 11.47 -3.16
N SER A 285 -9.46 10.30 -3.69
CA SER A 285 -9.14 10.14 -5.11
C SER A 285 -10.32 10.55 -5.99
N VAL A 286 -10.03 10.89 -7.27
CA VAL A 286 -11.08 11.34 -8.21
C VAL A 286 -12.16 10.27 -8.38
N GLU A 287 -11.78 8.99 -8.43
CA GLU A 287 -12.68 7.86 -8.53
C GLU A 287 -13.58 7.74 -7.29
N THR A 288 -12.98 7.87 -6.11
CA THR A 288 -13.72 7.85 -4.84
C THR A 288 -14.68 9.04 -4.75
N TYR A 289 -14.21 10.23 -5.13
CA TYR A 289 -15.05 11.42 -5.14
C TYR A 289 -16.23 11.29 -6.11
N ASN A 290 -16.02 10.76 -7.30
CA ASN A 290 -17.09 10.48 -8.25
C ASN A 290 -18.12 9.49 -7.69
N ASN A 291 -17.68 8.46 -6.96
CA ASN A 291 -18.59 7.51 -6.31
C ASN A 291 -19.37 8.13 -5.14
N ILE A 292 -18.78 9.11 -4.44
CA ILE A 292 -19.51 9.90 -3.43
C ILE A 292 -20.60 10.74 -4.09
N THR A 293 -20.26 11.52 -5.12
CA THR A 293 -21.20 12.43 -5.79
C THR A 293 -22.32 11.70 -6.50
N SER A 294 -22.07 10.47 -6.97
CA SER A 294 -23.09 9.59 -7.57
C SER A 294 -23.87 8.76 -6.54
N ASN A 295 -23.72 9.04 -5.23
CA ASN A 295 -24.37 8.34 -4.11
C ASN A 295 -24.13 6.81 -4.06
N LYS A 296 -23.04 6.33 -4.67
CA LYS A 296 -22.63 4.92 -4.59
C LYS A 296 -21.91 4.62 -3.27
N TYR A 297 -21.23 5.61 -2.70
CA TYR A 297 -20.51 5.50 -1.43
C TYR A 297 -21.13 6.41 -0.39
N GLU A 298 -21.28 5.90 0.85
CA GLU A 298 -21.63 6.71 2.01
C GLU A 298 -20.47 7.65 2.35
N HIS A 299 -20.76 8.85 2.81
CA HIS A 299 -19.76 9.86 3.07
C HIS A 299 -19.93 10.54 4.42
N SER A 300 -18.82 10.75 5.13
CA SER A 300 -18.74 11.60 6.31
C SER A 300 -17.55 12.55 6.19
N ARG A 301 -17.74 13.80 6.62
CA ARG A 301 -16.68 14.80 6.69
C ARG A 301 -16.42 15.17 8.14
N ILE A 302 -15.14 15.32 8.48
CA ILE A 302 -14.67 15.89 9.73
C ILE A 302 -13.86 17.12 9.37
N LEU A 303 -14.43 18.29 9.57
CA LEU A 303 -13.83 19.57 9.18
C LEU A 303 -13.00 20.16 10.32
N GLU A 304 -13.45 19.95 11.56
CA GLU A 304 -12.77 20.44 12.74
C GLU A 304 -11.49 19.66 13.03
N ARG A 305 -10.43 20.39 13.34
CA ARG A 305 -9.19 19.79 13.83
C ARG A 305 -9.30 19.52 15.32
N HIS A 306 -8.65 18.46 15.78
CA HIS A 306 -8.54 18.16 17.19
C HIS A 306 -7.91 19.34 17.95
N ASN A 307 -8.50 19.75 19.09
CA ASN A 307 -8.10 20.89 19.90
C ASN A 307 -8.12 22.25 19.17
N ASN A 308 -9.00 22.46 18.20
CA ASN A 308 -9.13 23.70 17.46
C ASN A 308 -7.79 24.20 16.84
N ALA A 309 -6.90 23.27 16.50
CA ALA A 309 -5.60 23.61 15.93
C ALA A 309 -5.78 24.37 14.60
N ASN A 310 -5.23 25.56 14.54
CA ASN A 310 -5.27 26.40 13.34
C ASN A 310 -4.46 25.76 12.19
N LEU A 311 -4.92 26.01 10.96
CA LEU A 311 -4.12 25.72 9.79
C LEU A 311 -2.90 26.65 9.76
N PRO A 312 -1.76 26.18 9.24
CA PRO A 312 -0.63 27.06 8.98
C PRO A 312 -1.06 28.25 8.10
N GLN A 313 -0.54 29.43 8.38
CA GLN A 313 -0.71 30.56 7.48
C GLN A 313 -0.05 30.21 6.14
N HIS A 314 -0.71 30.50 5.04
CA HIS A 314 -0.18 30.26 3.70
C HIS A 314 -0.17 31.54 2.90
N GLU A 315 0.83 31.68 2.04
CA GLU A 315 0.99 32.79 1.13
C GLU A 315 1.43 32.27 -0.24
N ILE A 316 0.83 32.82 -1.28
CA ILE A 316 1.21 32.50 -2.66
C ILE A 316 2.18 33.58 -3.14
N ILE A 317 3.37 33.17 -3.54
CA ILE A 317 4.39 34.04 -4.13
C ILE A 317 4.42 33.77 -5.64
N ASP A 318 3.93 34.73 -6.41
CA ASP A 318 3.97 34.67 -7.88
C ASP A 318 5.37 35.07 -8.39
N LEU A 319 6.13 34.09 -8.84
CA LEU A 319 7.50 34.31 -9.34
C LEU A 319 7.54 35.16 -10.61
N LYS A 320 6.44 35.31 -11.36
CA LYS A 320 6.38 36.21 -12.53
C LYS A 320 6.50 37.68 -12.16
N LYS A 321 6.23 38.04 -10.92
CA LYS A 321 6.35 39.39 -10.39
C LYS A 321 7.79 39.78 -10.02
N TYR A 322 8.73 38.85 -10.12
CA TYR A 322 10.12 39.06 -9.73
C TYR A 322 11.06 38.75 -10.90
N THR A 323 11.97 39.66 -11.20
CA THR A 323 13.06 39.39 -12.14
C THR A 323 14.15 38.62 -11.39
N LEU A 324 14.14 37.29 -11.55
CA LEU A 324 15.17 36.43 -10.97
C LEU A 324 16.42 36.43 -11.87
N GLU A 325 17.59 36.38 -11.27
CA GLU A 325 18.83 36.15 -12.01
C GLU A 325 18.77 34.77 -12.71
N LYS A 326 19.53 34.65 -13.81
CA LYS A 326 19.60 33.36 -14.54
C LYS A 326 19.99 32.23 -13.60
N GLN A 327 19.23 31.15 -13.62
CA GLN A 327 19.42 29.93 -12.80
C GLN A 327 19.17 30.13 -11.29
N LYS A 328 18.46 31.16 -10.89
CA LYS A 328 17.95 31.34 -9.52
C LYS A 328 16.46 31.02 -9.44
N TRP A 329 16.03 30.46 -8.30
CA TRP A 329 14.67 29.97 -8.12
C TRP A 329 14.02 30.47 -6.84
N ILE A 330 14.80 31.05 -5.93
CA ILE A 330 14.32 31.64 -4.67
C ILE A 330 14.06 33.10 -4.88
N SER A 331 12.79 33.52 -4.73
CA SER A 331 12.44 34.95 -4.86
C SER A 331 12.98 35.76 -3.69
N PRO A 332 13.21 37.07 -3.86
CA PRO A 332 13.59 37.95 -2.77
C PRO A 332 12.64 37.86 -1.58
N LYS A 333 11.34 37.81 -1.83
CA LYS A 333 10.34 37.66 -0.78
C LYS A 333 10.45 36.32 -0.02
N THR A 334 10.74 35.24 -0.71
CA THR A 334 11.00 33.92 -0.07
C THR A 334 12.25 34.01 0.78
N PHE A 335 13.31 34.64 0.25
CA PHE A 335 14.57 34.84 0.99
C PHE A 335 14.36 35.61 2.29
N GLU A 336 13.64 36.72 2.27
CA GLU A 336 13.34 37.52 3.46
C GLU A 336 12.57 36.71 4.51
N LYS A 337 11.53 35.97 4.10
CA LYS A 337 10.76 35.15 5.03
C LYS A 337 11.61 34.07 5.65
N VAL A 338 12.41 33.35 4.87
CA VAL A 338 13.35 32.33 5.37
C VAL A 338 14.31 32.93 6.39
N LYS A 339 14.87 34.12 6.09
CA LYS A 339 15.78 34.84 7.00
C LYS A 339 15.12 35.17 8.34
N ILE A 340 13.87 35.66 8.32
CA ILE A 340 13.11 35.95 9.54
C ILE A 340 12.96 34.68 10.40
N HIS A 341 12.52 33.58 9.81
CA HIS A 341 12.34 32.31 10.56
C HIS A 341 13.66 31.75 11.09
N LEU A 342 14.72 31.77 10.30
CA LEU A 342 16.04 31.32 10.76
C LEU A 342 16.58 32.17 11.89
N ASN A 343 16.39 33.51 11.85
CA ASN A 343 16.79 34.42 12.93
C ASN A 343 15.99 34.19 14.22
N ASN A 344 14.76 33.71 14.13
CA ASN A 344 13.92 33.33 15.25
C ASN A 344 14.29 31.94 15.84
N GLY A 345 15.24 31.23 15.24
CA GLY A 345 15.61 29.86 15.64
C GLY A 345 14.70 28.76 15.06
N ASP A 346 13.82 29.12 14.13
CA ASP A 346 12.92 28.15 13.48
C ASP A 346 13.67 27.30 12.46
N GLN A 347 13.11 26.11 12.16
CA GLN A 347 13.56 25.27 11.07
C GLN A 347 12.76 25.60 9.79
N VAL A 348 13.43 25.59 8.65
CA VAL A 348 12.81 25.85 7.35
C VAL A 348 12.94 24.64 6.43
N LEU A 349 11.82 24.21 5.83
CA LEU A 349 11.76 23.13 4.85
C LEU A 349 11.46 23.69 3.46
N PHE A 350 12.39 23.48 2.53
CA PHE A 350 12.14 23.66 1.10
C PHE A 350 11.63 22.35 0.51
N PHE A 351 10.36 22.31 0.16
CA PHE A 351 9.77 21.11 -0.46
C PHE A 351 9.71 21.26 -1.98
N LEU A 352 10.34 20.34 -2.68
CA LEU A 352 10.32 20.27 -4.13
C LEU A 352 10.11 18.82 -4.59
N ASN A 353 9.00 18.55 -5.27
CA ASN A 353 8.70 17.22 -5.80
C ASN A 353 9.42 16.95 -7.14
N ARG A 354 10.73 17.27 -7.21
CA ARG A 354 11.57 17.06 -8.40
C ARG A 354 12.98 16.64 -8.00
N ARG A 355 13.31 15.38 -8.28
CA ARG A 355 14.63 14.78 -7.96
C ARG A 355 15.74 15.33 -8.87
N GLY A 356 16.99 15.19 -8.43
CA GLY A 356 18.21 15.52 -9.16
C GLY A 356 18.52 17.01 -9.22
N PHE A 357 19.53 17.36 -10.03
CA PHE A 357 19.99 18.74 -10.21
C PHE A 357 19.10 19.51 -11.16
N ALA A 358 18.72 18.91 -12.29
CA ALA A 358 17.84 19.54 -13.27
C ALA A 358 16.90 18.51 -13.91
N PRO A 359 15.58 18.80 -13.95
CA PRO A 359 14.60 17.88 -14.52
C PRO A 359 14.64 17.76 -16.03
N PHE A 360 15.35 18.69 -16.72
CA PHE A 360 15.48 18.70 -18.16
C PHE A 360 16.94 18.87 -18.57
N ALA A 361 17.41 17.98 -19.44
CA ALA A 361 18.59 18.18 -20.22
C ALA A 361 18.17 18.54 -21.64
N LEU A 362 18.62 19.69 -22.16
CA LEU A 362 18.26 20.18 -23.49
C LEU A 362 19.47 20.67 -24.26
N CYS A 363 19.37 20.61 -25.58
CA CYS A 363 20.38 21.17 -26.45
C CYS A 363 20.26 22.69 -26.46
N LYS A 364 21.36 23.41 -26.21
CA LYS A 364 21.40 24.88 -26.23
C LYS A 364 21.07 25.46 -27.60
N LYS A 365 21.42 24.75 -28.68
CA LYS A 365 21.24 25.23 -30.06
C LYS A 365 19.82 24.99 -30.59
N CYS A 366 19.29 23.78 -30.43
CA CYS A 366 18.01 23.42 -31.02
C CYS A 366 16.87 23.24 -29.99
N LEU A 367 17.16 23.44 -28.68
CA LEU A 367 16.24 23.27 -27.55
C LEU A 367 15.59 21.89 -27.42
N ASN A 368 16.09 20.89 -28.17
CA ASN A 368 15.60 19.53 -28.09
C ASN A 368 15.85 18.96 -26.69
N ILE A 369 14.80 18.40 -26.06
CA ILE A 369 14.87 17.79 -24.75
C ILE A 369 15.33 16.35 -24.91
N PHE A 370 16.28 15.91 -24.08
CA PHE A 370 16.76 14.54 -24.09
C PHE A 370 15.80 13.63 -23.35
N SER A 371 15.15 12.75 -24.11
CA SER A 371 14.22 11.75 -23.59
C SER A 371 14.90 10.39 -23.47
N CYS A 372 14.37 9.54 -22.59
CA CYS A 372 14.81 8.17 -22.42
C CYS A 372 14.51 7.34 -23.69
N PRO A 373 15.44 6.57 -24.23
CA PRO A 373 15.19 5.76 -25.41
C PRO A 373 14.21 4.61 -25.16
N ASN A 374 14.07 4.17 -23.90
CA ASN A 374 13.24 3.01 -23.56
C ASN A 374 11.77 3.39 -23.25
N CYS A 375 11.52 4.60 -22.73
CA CYS A 375 10.17 4.97 -22.25
C CYS A 375 9.78 6.41 -22.59
N SER A 376 10.55 7.12 -23.42
CA SER A 376 10.27 8.49 -23.92
C SER A 376 10.08 9.57 -22.85
N ILE A 377 10.33 9.27 -21.57
CA ILE A 377 10.28 10.24 -20.47
C ILE A 377 11.58 11.07 -20.48
N ASN A 378 11.49 12.33 -20.07
CA ASN A 378 12.64 13.22 -19.99
C ASN A 378 13.71 12.67 -19.05
N LEU A 379 14.97 12.69 -19.49
CA LEU A 379 16.11 12.33 -18.68
C LEU A 379 16.45 13.43 -17.69
N VAL A 380 16.71 13.05 -16.45
CA VAL A 380 17.08 13.95 -15.36
C VAL A 380 18.59 13.94 -15.16
N TYR A 381 19.19 15.12 -15.05
CA TYR A 381 20.63 15.24 -14.78
C TYR A 381 20.92 15.17 -13.27
N HIS A 382 21.83 14.28 -12.90
CA HIS A 382 22.38 14.14 -11.56
C HIS A 382 23.83 14.66 -11.54
N LYS A 383 24.03 15.84 -10.93
CA LYS A 383 25.33 16.52 -10.92
C LYS A 383 26.40 15.70 -10.17
N THR A 384 26.05 15.16 -9.00
CA THR A 384 26.98 14.38 -8.16
C THR A 384 27.54 13.14 -8.83
N LYS A 385 26.74 12.49 -9.70
CA LYS A 385 27.12 11.30 -10.46
C LYS A 385 27.53 11.59 -11.89
N ASN A 386 27.34 12.83 -12.35
CA ASN A 386 27.57 13.31 -13.70
C ASN A 386 26.91 12.46 -14.80
N ILE A 387 25.65 12.06 -14.57
CA ILE A 387 24.88 11.20 -15.47
C ILE A 387 23.49 11.75 -15.76
N LEU A 388 22.94 11.34 -16.90
CA LEU A 388 21.53 11.43 -17.23
C LEU A 388 20.83 10.14 -16.80
N LEU A 389 19.79 10.24 -15.97
CA LEU A 389 19.06 9.12 -15.40
C LEU A 389 17.58 9.21 -15.77
N CYS A 390 17.01 8.09 -16.18
CA CYS A 390 15.59 7.92 -16.26
C CYS A 390 15.05 7.37 -14.92
N HIS A 391 14.24 8.14 -14.22
CA HIS A 391 13.67 7.70 -12.94
C HIS A 391 12.53 6.68 -13.09
N TYR A 392 12.10 6.39 -14.32
CA TYR A 392 11.05 5.41 -14.59
C TYR A 392 11.64 4.01 -14.81
N CYS A 393 12.55 3.86 -15.76
CA CYS A 393 13.10 2.55 -16.10
C CYS A 393 14.55 2.32 -15.61
N GLY A 394 15.16 3.30 -14.94
CA GLY A 394 16.53 3.20 -14.46
C GLY A 394 17.61 3.34 -15.53
N PHE A 395 17.24 3.64 -16.80
CA PHE A 395 18.21 3.87 -17.87
C PHE A 395 19.19 4.97 -17.47
N LYS A 396 20.49 4.68 -17.63
CA LYS A 396 21.59 5.59 -17.32
C LYS A 396 22.39 5.88 -18.57
N ASN A 397 22.73 7.14 -18.78
CA ASN A 397 23.64 7.53 -19.83
C ASN A 397 24.67 8.54 -19.31
N SER A 398 25.89 8.43 -19.78
CA SER A 398 26.87 9.49 -19.60
C SER A 398 26.46 10.75 -20.39
N LEU A 399 27.06 11.90 -20.09
CA LEU A 399 26.72 13.12 -20.78
C LEU A 399 26.94 12.98 -22.31
N ILE A 400 25.84 13.13 -23.04
CA ILE A 400 25.83 13.03 -24.50
C ILE A 400 26.35 14.37 -25.08
N ARG A 401 27.38 14.37 -25.87
CA ARG A 401 27.89 15.56 -26.56
C ARG A 401 27.21 15.79 -27.91
N LYS A 402 26.30 14.93 -28.34
CA LYS A 402 25.60 15.02 -29.63
C LYS A 402 24.10 14.88 -29.41
N CYS A 403 23.30 15.75 -30.01
CA CYS A 403 21.87 15.56 -30.12
C CYS A 403 21.49 15.00 -31.51
N LYS A 404 20.25 14.53 -31.64
CA LYS A 404 19.77 13.96 -32.91
C LYS A 404 19.69 14.96 -34.07
N ILE A 405 19.77 16.25 -33.78
CA ILE A 405 19.53 17.34 -34.76
C ILE A 405 20.81 18.11 -35.08
N VAL A 406 21.72 18.22 -34.12
CA VAL A 406 22.92 19.06 -34.25
C VAL A 406 24.15 18.31 -33.77
N ASP A 407 25.17 18.21 -34.60
CA ASP A 407 26.49 17.80 -34.18
C ASP A 407 27.15 18.86 -33.32
N ASN A 408 27.91 18.44 -32.27
CA ASN A 408 28.49 19.34 -31.24
C ASN A 408 27.45 20.08 -30.43
N CYS A 409 26.52 19.33 -29.84
CA CYS A 409 25.49 19.80 -28.92
C CYS A 409 26.11 20.23 -27.59
N GLU A 410 25.79 21.44 -27.17
CA GLU A 410 26.08 21.92 -25.81
C GLU A 410 24.85 21.68 -24.96
N LEU A 411 25.00 20.88 -23.89
CA LEU A 411 23.89 20.55 -22.97
C LEU A 411 23.65 21.72 -22.00
N VAL A 412 22.38 22.11 -21.89
CA VAL A 412 21.90 23.02 -20.86
C VAL A 412 20.96 22.25 -19.92
N PHE A 413 21.20 22.38 -18.64
CA PHE A 413 20.39 21.77 -17.59
C PHE A 413 19.40 22.78 -17.05
N SER A 414 18.11 22.63 -17.39
CA SER A 414 17.06 23.60 -17.11
C SER A 414 16.10 23.10 -16.05
N GLY A 415 15.50 24.04 -15.32
CA GLY A 415 14.55 23.82 -14.26
C GLY A 415 15.19 23.61 -12.87
N PRO A 416 14.41 23.82 -11.79
CA PRO A 416 14.86 23.60 -10.43
C PRO A 416 14.80 22.12 -10.09
N GLY A 417 15.90 21.56 -9.61
CA GLY A 417 15.95 20.28 -8.92
C GLY A 417 16.39 20.51 -7.47
N VAL A 418 16.20 19.49 -6.63
CA VAL A 418 16.54 19.57 -5.19
C VAL A 418 18.00 19.99 -4.99
N GLU A 419 18.92 19.45 -5.78
CA GLU A 419 20.34 19.78 -5.68
C GLU A 419 20.64 21.25 -6.03
N LYS A 420 19.96 21.84 -7.04
CA LYS A 420 20.11 23.27 -7.37
C LYS A 420 19.59 24.18 -6.27
N ILE A 421 18.40 23.86 -5.75
CA ILE A 421 17.83 24.61 -4.62
C ILE A 421 18.76 24.53 -3.42
N PHE A 422 19.32 23.36 -3.13
CA PHE A 422 20.27 23.18 -2.04
C PHE A 422 21.54 24.05 -2.22
N GLU A 423 22.10 24.10 -3.43
CA GLU A 423 23.25 24.99 -3.72
C GLU A 423 22.88 26.47 -3.52
N GLU A 424 21.69 26.89 -3.97
CA GLU A 424 21.22 28.26 -3.81
C GLU A 424 20.96 28.61 -2.35
N VAL A 425 20.35 27.70 -1.57
CA VAL A 425 20.14 27.85 -0.12
C VAL A 425 21.46 27.99 0.62
N ASN A 426 22.45 27.14 0.35
CA ASN A 426 23.77 27.21 0.98
C ASN A 426 24.51 28.51 0.65
N LYS A 427 24.32 29.04 -0.56
CA LYS A 427 24.90 30.32 -0.94
C LYS A 427 24.27 31.49 -0.19
N TYR A 428 22.95 31.44 0.02
CA TYR A 428 22.23 32.53 0.72
C TYR A 428 22.33 32.45 2.24
N PHE A 429 22.47 31.23 2.79
CA PHE A 429 22.46 30.97 4.23
C PHE A 429 23.68 30.12 4.68
N PRO A 430 24.92 30.58 4.45
CA PRO A 430 26.11 29.74 4.69
C PRO A 430 26.33 29.42 6.16
N SER A 431 25.80 30.23 7.06
CA SER A 431 25.92 30.04 8.53
C SER A 431 24.99 28.94 9.08
N TYR A 432 24.04 28.45 8.28
CA TYR A 432 23.06 27.46 8.71
C TYR A 432 23.32 26.10 8.09
N LYS A 433 23.21 25.06 8.91
CA LYS A 433 23.38 23.68 8.45
C LYS A 433 22.15 23.25 7.65
N SER A 434 22.33 22.85 6.38
CA SER A 434 21.28 22.35 5.51
C SER A 434 21.48 20.88 5.16
N LEU A 435 20.40 20.17 4.90
CA LEU A 435 20.37 18.75 4.59
C LEU A 435 19.43 18.48 3.40
N ILE A 436 19.80 17.54 2.52
CA ILE A 436 18.91 17.05 1.46
C ILE A 436 18.27 15.75 1.92
N PHE A 437 16.94 15.72 1.89
CA PHE A 437 16.14 14.49 2.05
C PHE A 437 15.65 14.03 0.68
N SER A 438 16.29 13.03 0.12
CA SER A 438 15.86 12.38 -1.13
C SER A 438 16.12 10.88 -1.05
N SER A 439 15.42 10.09 -1.86
CA SER A 439 15.66 8.64 -1.93
C SER A 439 17.10 8.31 -2.33
N ASP A 440 17.77 9.20 -3.07
CA ASP A 440 19.16 9.02 -3.50
C ASP A 440 20.18 9.25 -2.37
N THR A 441 19.80 10.05 -1.34
CA THR A 441 20.67 10.35 -0.19
C THR A 441 20.40 9.43 1.01
N MET A 442 19.18 8.91 1.15
CA MET A 442 18.76 8.06 2.28
C MET A 442 19.08 6.58 2.10
N ASN A 443 19.30 6.10 0.87
CA ASN A 443 19.61 4.68 0.59
C ASN A 443 21.08 4.31 0.79
N LYS A 444 21.86 5.09 1.54
CA LYS A 444 23.20 4.71 1.99
C LYS A 444 23.12 4.24 3.45
N LYS A 445 22.64 3.03 3.64
CA LYS A 445 22.92 2.19 4.81
C LYS A 445 23.33 0.81 4.36
#